data_e008d0dbab7201c0049421180bf1a3bc
#
_entry.id   e008d0dbab7201c0049421180bf1a3bc
#
_cell.length_a   1.000
_cell.length_b   1.000
_cell.length_c   1.000
_cell.angle_alpha   90.00
_cell.angle_beta   90.00
_cell.angle_gamma   90.00
#
_symmetry.space_group_name_H-M   'P 1'
#
loop_
_entity.id
_entity.type
_entity.pdbx_description
1 polymer ?
#
loop_
_entity_poly.entity_id
_entity_poly.type
_entity_poly.pdbx_seq_one_letter_code
_entity_poly.pdbx_strand_id
1 'polypeptide(L)'
;MSDIRKRRQRGFTLVEMVVVMVILGILAVVSIPTFINLTQNAQISATQANLGTVRSVLAMRYAQNALNGNAVFPAALATGDFANNAMPLNRLSGVAGVAVVAAAPAGTATDNANGFWYIEATGVAGAYSDGSVDTSAW
;
A
#
# COMPACT_ATOMS: atom_id res chain seq x y z
N MET A 1 63.29 18.32 -25.69
CA MET A 1 62.76 19.15 -24.56
C MET A 1 61.28 19.25 -24.73
N SER A 2 60.51 18.48 -23.95
CA SER A 2 59.04 18.47 -24.01
C SER A 2 58.50 19.46 -22.99
N ASP A 3 57.81 20.46 -23.49
CA ASP A 3 57.23 21.54 -22.72
C ASP A 3 55.89 20.99 -22.08
N ILE A 4 55.93 20.58 -20.81
CA ILE A 4 54.76 20.12 -20.08
C ILE A 4 53.95 21.36 -19.67
N ARG A 5 52.96 21.73 -20.49
CA ARG A 5 51.98 22.75 -20.14
C ARG A 5 51.23 22.35 -18.85
N LYS A 6 51.61 22.95 -17.72
CA LYS A 6 50.83 22.87 -16.46
C LYS A 6 49.43 23.42 -16.72
N ARG A 7 48.43 22.52 -16.81
CA ARG A 7 47.02 22.90 -16.76
C ARG A 7 46.73 23.55 -15.39
N ARG A 8 46.38 24.82 -15.40
CA ARG A 8 45.86 25.51 -14.20
C ARG A 8 44.59 24.81 -13.75
N GLN A 9 44.66 24.11 -12.64
CA GLN A 9 43.49 23.60 -11.96
C GLN A 9 42.74 24.81 -11.36
N ARG A 10 41.54 25.07 -11.87
CA ARG A 10 40.62 26.06 -11.27
C ARG A 10 39.98 25.38 -10.06
N GLY A 11 40.28 25.86 -8.87
CA GLY A 11 39.59 25.49 -7.66
C GLY A 11 38.25 26.21 -7.56
N PHE A 12 37.25 25.57 -6.91
CA PHE A 12 35.98 26.20 -6.62
C PHE A 12 36.13 27.32 -5.58
N THR A 13 35.40 28.39 -5.74
CA THR A 13 35.35 29.48 -4.75
C THR A 13 34.42 29.10 -3.58
N LEU A 14 34.68 29.66 -2.42
CA LEU A 14 33.81 29.45 -1.24
C LEU A 14 32.37 29.93 -1.54
N VAL A 15 32.20 31.02 -2.27
CA VAL A 15 30.91 31.58 -2.66
C VAL A 15 30.14 30.61 -3.57
N GLU A 16 30.77 29.95 -4.53
CA GLU A 16 30.12 28.95 -5.36
C GLU A 16 29.57 27.78 -4.54
N MET A 17 30.31 27.31 -3.54
CA MET A 17 29.83 26.26 -2.64
C MET A 17 28.65 26.70 -1.78
N VAL A 18 28.68 27.92 -1.23
CA VAL A 18 27.59 28.47 -0.42
C VAL A 18 26.32 28.63 -1.23
N VAL A 19 26.42 29.17 -2.45
CA VAL A 19 25.25 29.36 -3.33
C VAL A 19 24.61 28.01 -3.68
N VAL A 20 25.41 26.99 -4.00
CA VAL A 20 24.90 25.64 -4.28
C VAL A 20 24.19 25.05 -3.07
N MET A 21 24.77 25.18 -1.86
CA MET A 21 24.12 24.69 -0.63
C MET A 21 22.79 25.39 -0.34
N VAL A 22 22.69 26.70 -0.58
CA VAL A 22 21.42 27.45 -0.42
C VAL A 22 20.37 26.97 -1.40
N ILE A 23 20.73 26.80 -2.68
CA ILE A 23 19.78 26.32 -3.69
C ILE A 23 19.31 24.89 -3.37
N LEU A 24 20.22 23.99 -3.01
CA LEU A 24 19.85 22.63 -2.61
C LEU A 24 18.97 22.61 -1.37
N GLY A 25 19.22 23.48 -0.40
CA GLY A 25 18.37 23.63 0.79
C GLY A 25 16.93 24.03 0.45
N ILE A 26 16.75 25.01 -0.43
CA ILE A 26 15.41 25.44 -0.88
C ILE A 26 14.70 24.31 -1.64
N LEU A 27 15.39 23.62 -2.54
CA LEU A 27 14.83 22.52 -3.31
C LEU A 27 14.43 21.34 -2.40
N ALA A 28 15.23 21.03 -1.38
CA ALA A 28 14.95 19.97 -0.43
C ALA A 28 13.64 20.22 0.34
N VAL A 29 13.43 21.43 0.83
CA VAL A 29 12.22 21.80 1.60
C VAL A 29 10.93 21.61 0.79
N VAL A 30 10.95 21.91 -0.50
CA VAL A 30 9.77 21.76 -1.38
C VAL A 30 9.57 20.29 -1.79
N SER A 31 10.64 19.52 -1.95
CA SER A 31 10.56 18.15 -2.47
C SER A 31 10.06 17.13 -1.43
N ILE A 32 10.46 17.25 -0.17
CA ILE A 32 10.14 16.27 0.88
C ILE A 32 8.63 16.03 1.06
N PRO A 33 7.76 17.04 1.25
CA PRO A 33 6.32 16.82 1.45
C PRO A 33 5.65 16.16 0.23
N THR A 34 6.12 16.46 -0.98
CA THR A 34 5.57 15.87 -2.20
C THR A 34 5.81 14.37 -2.27
N PHE A 35 7.00 13.90 -1.87
CA PHE A 35 7.31 12.46 -1.86
C PHE A 35 6.53 11.68 -0.79
N ILE A 36 6.29 12.25 0.38
CA ILE A 36 5.50 11.61 1.44
C ILE A 36 4.07 11.36 0.96
N ASN A 37 3.41 12.35 0.36
CA ASN A 37 2.05 12.21 -0.17
C ASN A 37 1.98 11.19 -1.31
N LEU A 38 2.97 11.15 -2.18
CA LEU A 38 3.03 10.18 -3.28
C LEU A 38 3.14 8.75 -2.77
N THR A 39 3.95 8.50 -1.73
CA THR A 39 4.09 7.18 -1.11
C THR A 39 2.78 6.73 -0.49
N GLN A 40 2.08 7.59 0.24
CA GLN A 40 0.78 7.27 0.84
C GLN A 40 -0.27 6.95 -0.24
N ASN A 41 -0.36 7.75 -1.28
CA ASN A 41 -1.28 7.50 -2.40
C ASN A 41 -0.98 6.16 -3.10
N ALA A 42 0.29 5.81 -3.25
CA ALA A 42 0.70 4.52 -3.80
C ALA A 42 0.28 3.34 -2.90
N GLN A 43 0.41 3.48 -1.58
CA GLN A 43 -0.04 2.47 -0.62
C GLN A 43 -1.56 2.30 -0.64
N ILE A 44 -2.33 3.40 -0.70
CA ILE A 44 -3.79 3.39 -0.85
C ILE A 44 -4.17 2.61 -2.12
N SER A 45 -3.62 2.99 -3.26
CA SER A 45 -3.94 2.35 -4.55
C SER A 45 -3.60 0.86 -4.55
N ALA A 46 -2.47 0.47 -3.99
CA ALA A 46 -2.07 -0.92 -3.88
C ALA A 46 -2.99 -1.72 -2.93
N THR A 47 -3.45 -1.11 -1.84
CA THR A 47 -4.41 -1.75 -0.91
C THR A 47 -5.76 -1.94 -1.57
N GLN A 48 -6.25 -0.97 -2.32
CA GLN A 48 -7.50 -1.07 -3.08
C GLN A 48 -7.43 -2.18 -4.17
N ALA A 49 -6.31 -2.30 -4.87
CA ALA A 49 -6.08 -3.38 -5.83
C ALA A 49 -6.11 -4.76 -5.15
N ASN A 50 -5.47 -4.89 -4.00
CA ASN A 50 -5.46 -6.13 -3.23
C ASN A 50 -6.85 -6.45 -2.64
N LEU A 51 -7.63 -5.46 -2.22
CA LEU A 51 -9.04 -5.63 -1.84
C LEU A 51 -9.88 -6.16 -3.01
N GLY A 52 -9.64 -5.67 -4.23
CA GLY A 52 -10.25 -6.22 -5.44
C GLY A 52 -9.98 -7.72 -5.61
N THR A 53 -8.76 -8.17 -5.28
CA THR A 53 -8.40 -9.60 -5.29
C THR A 53 -9.20 -10.38 -4.25
N VAL A 54 -9.34 -9.87 -3.02
CA VAL A 54 -10.17 -10.50 -1.97
C VAL A 54 -11.61 -10.64 -2.43
N ARG A 55 -12.19 -9.59 -2.99
CA ARG A 55 -13.58 -9.61 -3.52
C ARG A 55 -13.75 -10.64 -4.64
N SER A 56 -12.78 -10.75 -5.54
CA SER A 56 -12.79 -11.74 -6.63
C SER A 56 -12.76 -13.16 -6.11
N VAL A 57 -11.94 -13.45 -5.11
CA VAL A 57 -11.85 -14.77 -4.48
C VAL A 57 -13.14 -15.11 -3.73
N LEU A 58 -13.73 -14.15 -3.00
CA LEU A 58 -15.04 -14.34 -2.34
C LEU A 58 -16.14 -14.69 -3.34
N ALA A 59 -16.21 -13.97 -4.47
CA ALA A 59 -17.19 -14.25 -5.52
C ALA A 59 -16.98 -15.64 -6.15
N MET A 60 -15.72 -16.04 -6.38
CA MET A 60 -15.39 -17.35 -6.91
C MET A 60 -15.77 -18.48 -5.93
N ARG A 61 -15.49 -18.31 -4.64
CA ARG A 61 -15.86 -19.28 -3.60
C ARG A 61 -17.37 -19.38 -3.42
N TYR A 62 -18.08 -18.25 -3.44
CA TYR A 62 -19.54 -18.26 -3.45
C TYR A 62 -20.11 -19.03 -4.64
N ALA A 63 -19.58 -18.80 -5.86
CA ALA A 63 -20.03 -19.51 -7.05
C ALA A 63 -19.75 -21.03 -6.94
N GLN A 64 -18.61 -21.45 -6.40
CA GLN A 64 -18.29 -22.87 -6.16
C GLN A 64 -19.25 -23.49 -5.16
N ASN A 65 -19.56 -22.80 -4.05
CA ASN A 65 -20.52 -23.25 -3.06
C ASN A 65 -21.92 -23.38 -3.66
N ALA A 66 -22.34 -22.42 -4.48
CA ALA A 66 -23.64 -22.45 -5.16
C ALA A 66 -23.75 -23.64 -6.14
N LEU A 67 -22.71 -23.97 -6.88
CA LEU A 67 -22.64 -25.16 -7.75
C LEU A 67 -22.79 -26.47 -6.95
N ASN A 68 -22.32 -26.49 -5.70
CA ASN A 68 -22.50 -27.63 -4.78
C ASN A 68 -23.83 -27.62 -4.04
N GLY A 69 -24.77 -26.75 -4.42
CA GLY A 69 -26.12 -26.65 -3.80
C GLY A 69 -26.19 -25.80 -2.53
N ASN A 70 -25.11 -25.11 -2.17
CA ASN A 70 -25.05 -24.27 -0.96
C ASN A 70 -24.58 -22.86 -1.30
N ALA A 71 -25.48 -21.97 -1.69
CA ALA A 71 -25.19 -20.60 -2.09
C ALA A 71 -24.89 -19.68 -0.89
N VAL A 72 -23.75 -19.93 -0.22
CA VAL A 72 -23.25 -19.13 0.90
C VAL A 72 -21.81 -18.69 0.68
N PHE A 73 -21.44 -17.58 1.27
CA PHE A 73 -20.02 -17.16 1.31
C PHE A 73 -19.22 -18.09 2.23
N PRO A 74 -17.92 -18.27 1.99
CA PRO A 74 -17.12 -19.14 2.82
C PRO A 74 -17.01 -18.63 4.26
N ALA A 75 -16.98 -19.52 5.25
CA ALA A 75 -16.76 -19.18 6.65
C ALA A 75 -15.34 -18.69 6.94
N ALA A 76 -14.37 -18.95 6.04
CA ALA A 76 -13.01 -18.45 6.09
C ALA A 76 -12.36 -18.49 4.70
N LEU A 77 -11.38 -17.64 4.45
CA LEU A 77 -10.50 -17.71 3.30
C LEU A 77 -9.13 -18.28 3.74
N ALA A 78 -8.61 -19.20 2.96
CA ALA A 78 -7.30 -19.79 3.18
C ALA A 78 -6.27 -19.21 2.20
N THR A 79 -4.98 -19.34 2.50
CA THR A 79 -3.90 -18.94 1.59
C THR A 79 -3.99 -19.60 0.21
N GLY A 80 -4.46 -20.88 0.17
CA GLY A 80 -4.66 -21.62 -1.06
C GLY A 80 -5.77 -21.09 -1.98
N ASP A 81 -6.59 -20.17 -1.52
CA ASP A 81 -7.62 -19.49 -2.33
C ASP A 81 -7.03 -18.39 -3.22
N PHE A 82 -5.83 -17.95 -2.91
CA PHE A 82 -5.13 -16.87 -3.59
C PHE A 82 -4.01 -17.39 -4.49
N ALA A 83 -3.69 -16.64 -5.53
CA ALA A 83 -2.54 -16.91 -6.37
C ALA A 83 -1.25 -16.97 -5.52
N ASN A 84 -0.36 -17.91 -5.85
CA ASN A 84 0.90 -18.15 -5.13
C ASN A 84 0.73 -18.59 -3.66
N ASN A 85 -0.44 -19.08 -3.24
CA ASN A 85 -0.71 -19.50 -1.87
C ASN A 85 -0.36 -18.45 -0.81
N ALA A 86 -0.57 -17.17 -1.12
CA ALA A 86 -0.26 -16.05 -0.24
C ALA A 86 -1.49 -15.15 -0.07
N MET A 87 -1.82 -14.83 1.18
CA MET A 87 -2.83 -13.81 1.50
C MET A 87 -2.37 -12.44 0.96
N PRO A 88 -3.30 -11.63 0.43
CA PRO A 88 -2.96 -10.29 -0.02
C PRO A 88 -2.51 -9.41 1.15
N LEU A 89 -1.49 -8.59 0.89
CA LEU A 89 -0.94 -7.66 1.87
C LEU A 89 -1.69 -6.32 1.79
N ASN A 90 -2.22 -5.86 2.91
CA ASN A 90 -2.68 -4.48 3.04
C ASN A 90 -1.44 -3.57 3.19
N ARG A 91 -1.22 -2.69 2.23
CA ARG A 91 -0.03 -1.80 2.20
C ARG A 91 -0.13 -0.65 3.19
N LEU A 92 -1.32 -0.31 3.66
CA LEU A 92 -1.50 0.71 4.72
C LEU A 92 -1.11 0.15 6.08
N SER A 93 -1.71 -0.97 6.49
CA SER A 93 -1.42 -1.56 7.81
C SER A 93 -0.14 -2.41 7.84
N GLY A 94 0.39 -2.81 6.67
CA GLY A 94 1.53 -3.73 6.57
C GLY A 94 1.19 -5.18 6.93
N VAL A 95 -0.09 -5.53 7.06
CA VAL A 95 -0.55 -6.84 7.52
C VAL A 95 -1.20 -7.61 6.37
N ALA A 96 -0.92 -8.90 6.27
CA ALA A 96 -1.63 -9.83 5.39
C ALA A 96 -2.70 -10.59 6.19
N GLY A 97 -3.76 -11.03 5.50
CA GLY A 97 -4.82 -11.82 6.12
C GLY A 97 -6.20 -11.20 5.92
N VAL A 98 -7.22 -12.03 6.10
CA VAL A 98 -8.63 -11.64 5.94
C VAL A 98 -9.43 -12.14 7.14
N ALA A 99 -10.02 -11.21 7.89
CA ALA A 99 -10.90 -11.54 9.01
C ALA A 99 -12.35 -11.72 8.56
N VAL A 100 -13.08 -12.61 9.20
CA VAL A 100 -14.54 -12.69 9.11
C VAL A 100 -15.14 -11.87 10.24
N VAL A 101 -16.01 -10.95 9.90
CA VAL A 101 -16.63 -10.04 10.88
C VAL A 101 -18.16 -10.07 10.77
N ALA A 102 -18.87 -9.77 11.85
CA ALA A 102 -20.33 -9.72 11.86
C ALA A 102 -20.88 -8.42 11.23
N ALA A 103 -20.12 -7.34 11.31
CA ALA A 103 -20.45 -6.04 10.75
C ALA A 103 -19.18 -5.31 10.29
N ALA A 104 -19.32 -4.38 9.36
CA ALA A 104 -18.20 -3.58 8.87
C ALA A 104 -17.56 -2.79 10.03
N PRO A 105 -16.23 -2.88 10.21
CA PRO A 105 -15.51 -2.06 11.19
C PRO A 105 -15.59 -0.57 10.81
N ALA A 106 -15.29 0.31 11.77
CA ALA A 106 -15.15 1.74 11.49
C ALA A 106 -14.06 1.97 10.42
N GLY A 107 -14.21 2.97 9.56
CA GLY A 107 -13.29 3.22 8.45
C GLY A 107 -11.83 3.49 8.84
N THR A 108 -11.59 3.89 10.09
CA THR A 108 -10.25 4.06 10.69
C THR A 108 -9.84 2.89 11.58
N ALA A 109 -10.62 1.79 11.62
CA ALA A 109 -10.30 0.64 12.45
C ALA A 109 -9.00 -0.04 11.98
N THR A 110 -8.17 -0.45 12.95
CA THR A 110 -6.92 -1.17 12.73
C THR A 110 -7.04 -2.60 13.23
N ASP A 111 -6.35 -3.53 12.57
CA ASP A 111 -6.19 -4.92 13.04
C ASP A 111 -4.73 -5.33 12.83
N ASN A 112 -4.07 -5.77 13.89
CA ASN A 112 -2.68 -6.19 13.86
C ASN A 112 -2.49 -7.63 13.33
N ALA A 113 -3.57 -8.38 13.14
CA ALA A 113 -3.56 -9.75 12.66
C ALA A 113 -4.04 -9.88 11.22
N ASN A 114 -4.92 -8.96 10.75
CA ASN A 114 -5.53 -9.05 9.44
C ASN A 114 -5.47 -7.70 8.71
N GLY A 115 -5.21 -7.75 7.41
CA GLY A 115 -5.20 -6.57 6.55
C GLY A 115 -6.57 -6.23 5.96
N PHE A 116 -7.45 -7.23 5.85
CA PHE A 116 -8.77 -7.12 5.24
C PHE A 116 -9.83 -7.82 6.10
N TRP A 117 -11.09 -7.51 5.83
CA TRP A 117 -12.23 -8.13 6.49
C TRP A 117 -13.36 -8.41 5.47
N TYR A 118 -14.25 -9.34 5.80
CA TYR A 118 -15.50 -9.51 5.08
C TYR A 118 -16.62 -10.00 6.01
N ILE A 119 -17.86 -9.77 5.59
CA ILE A 119 -19.07 -10.21 6.28
C ILE A 119 -19.59 -11.47 5.57
N GLU A 120 -19.57 -12.62 6.25
CA GLU A 120 -20.01 -13.90 5.68
C GLU A 120 -21.47 -13.85 5.18
N ALA A 121 -22.36 -13.17 5.90
CA ALA A 121 -23.78 -13.10 5.53
C ALA A 121 -24.06 -12.36 4.23
N THR A 122 -23.21 -11.39 3.84
CA THR A 122 -23.46 -10.50 2.70
C THR A 122 -22.36 -10.52 1.63
N GLY A 123 -21.19 -11.05 1.95
CA GLY A 123 -20.00 -11.01 1.09
C GLY A 123 -19.37 -9.62 0.94
N VAL A 124 -19.84 -8.63 1.70
CA VAL A 124 -19.22 -7.30 1.69
C VAL A 124 -17.83 -7.39 2.30
N ALA A 125 -16.83 -6.87 1.61
CA ALA A 125 -15.44 -6.88 2.03
C ALA A 125 -14.81 -5.49 1.97
N GLY A 126 -13.91 -5.21 2.92
CA GLY A 126 -13.17 -3.96 3.02
C GLY A 126 -11.74 -4.18 3.53
N ALA A 127 -11.01 -3.09 3.70
CA ALA A 127 -9.66 -3.09 4.23
C ALA A 127 -9.61 -2.41 5.61
N TYR A 128 -8.73 -2.90 6.49
CA TYR A 128 -8.40 -2.20 7.72
C TYR A 128 -7.50 -0.99 7.42
N SER A 129 -7.62 0.05 8.21
CA SER A 129 -6.78 1.25 8.15
C SER A 129 -5.45 1.04 8.90
N ASP A 130 -4.53 1.96 8.71
CA ASP A 130 -3.39 2.20 9.59
C ASP A 130 -3.73 3.19 10.74
N GLY A 131 -4.99 3.62 10.81
CA GLY A 131 -5.48 4.64 11.72
C GLY A 131 -5.43 6.08 11.18
N SER A 132 -4.77 6.31 10.04
CA SER A 132 -4.63 7.63 9.42
C SER A 132 -5.53 7.83 8.20
N VAL A 133 -5.94 6.75 7.54
CA VAL A 133 -6.75 6.77 6.31
C VAL A 133 -8.12 6.18 6.58
N ASP A 134 -9.18 6.88 6.21
CA ASP A 134 -10.55 6.35 6.26
C ASP A 134 -10.80 5.42 5.08
N THR A 135 -11.05 4.14 5.37
CA THR A 135 -11.30 3.07 4.40
C THR A 135 -12.79 2.73 4.26
N SER A 136 -13.70 3.48 4.91
CA SER A 136 -15.13 3.17 4.93
C SER A 136 -15.81 3.22 3.55
N ALA A 137 -15.22 3.94 2.61
CA ALA A 137 -15.74 4.10 1.25
C ALA A 137 -15.18 3.09 0.23
N TRP A 138 -14.38 2.10 0.65
CA TRP A 138 -13.68 1.16 -0.25
C TRP A 138 -14.43 -0.13 -0.52
#